data_695d9c05183c7e628e813da8a886aef9
#
_entry.id   695d9c05183c7e628e813da8a886aef9
#
_cell.length_a   1.000
_cell.length_b   1.000
_cell.length_c   1.000
_cell.angle_alpha   90.00
_cell.angle_beta   90.00
_cell.angle_gamma   90.00
#
_symmetry.space_group_name_H-M   'P 1'
#
loop_
_entity.id
_entity.type
_entity.pdbx_description
1 polymer ?
#
loop_
_entity_poly.entity_id
_entity_poly.type
_entity_poly.pdbx_seq_one_letter_code
_entity_poly.pdbx_strand_id
1 'polypeptide(L)'
;MKGGFSGGTMASAMATYEAIGRDPGLARTLADPFALTPGFQGPPQPDDQGATYDSAAGSWTGPFIMAAINTKNVHRTHALRGHPWGTDFIYDERMLTGDGPGGQRRARGLARTTRVQTALLGFAPARELLRRFVLPKPGEGPSQRERDTGRFDLLFIGETADGRTLRAVVTGDRDPGYGSTSKMISESALCLVEQVDRSMTPGGVWTPAAAMGLALVRRLQERAGLSFSIED
;
A
#
# COMPACT_ATOMS: atom_id res chain seq x y z
N MET A 1 -10.14 -6.07 -4.85
CA MET A 1 -9.89 -4.73 -5.42
C MET A 1 -10.34 -4.73 -6.88
N LYS A 2 -11.18 -3.78 -7.28
CA LYS A 2 -11.52 -3.47 -8.68
C LYS A 2 -11.07 -2.03 -8.93
N GLY A 3 -10.13 -1.84 -9.83
CA GLY A 3 -9.59 -0.55 -10.25
C GLY A 3 -8.38 -0.77 -11.16
N GLY A 4 -8.05 0.21 -11.99
CA GLY A 4 -6.92 0.18 -12.92
C GLY A 4 -5.83 1.17 -12.50
N PHE A 5 -4.64 0.99 -13.06
CA PHE A 5 -3.58 1.98 -12.93
C PHE A 5 -3.81 3.15 -13.89
N SER A 6 -3.51 4.35 -13.41
CA SER A 6 -3.55 5.54 -14.25
C SER A 6 -2.27 5.72 -15.06
N GLY A 7 -2.36 6.50 -16.13
CA GLY A 7 -1.17 6.96 -16.86
C GLY A 7 -0.17 7.70 -16.00
N GLY A 8 -0.66 8.47 -14.98
CA GLY A 8 0.20 9.14 -14.01
C GLY A 8 0.99 8.16 -13.12
N THR A 9 0.33 7.12 -12.61
CA THR A 9 0.98 6.05 -11.83
C THR A 9 2.06 5.34 -12.67
N MET A 10 1.74 5.02 -13.93
CA MET A 10 2.70 4.37 -14.82
C MET A 10 3.87 5.28 -15.18
N ALA A 11 3.61 6.57 -15.41
CA ALA A 11 4.67 7.55 -15.65
C ALA A 11 5.63 7.68 -14.44
N SER A 12 5.09 7.71 -13.24
CA SER A 12 5.88 7.73 -12.00
C SER A 12 6.73 6.46 -11.83
N ALA A 13 6.16 5.29 -12.08
CA ALA A 13 6.90 4.03 -12.03
C ALA A 13 8.06 4.04 -13.05
N MET A 14 7.81 4.48 -14.27
CA MET A 14 8.85 4.59 -15.31
C MET A 14 9.97 5.55 -14.92
N ALA A 15 9.64 6.73 -14.42
CA ALA A 15 10.62 7.70 -13.95
C ALA A 15 11.48 7.11 -12.82
N THR A 16 10.90 6.31 -11.92
CA THR A 16 11.63 5.61 -10.87
C THR A 16 12.62 4.60 -11.45
N TYR A 17 12.22 3.76 -12.40
CA TYR A 17 13.15 2.81 -13.04
C TYR A 17 14.24 3.51 -13.86
N GLU A 18 13.96 4.64 -14.48
CA GLU A 18 14.96 5.46 -15.15
C GLU A 18 15.96 6.05 -14.14
N ALA A 19 15.48 6.55 -13.01
CA ALA A 19 16.33 7.07 -11.93
C ALA A 19 17.25 5.98 -11.35
N ILE A 20 16.73 4.76 -11.12
CA ILE A 20 17.53 3.59 -10.69
C ILE A 20 18.63 3.27 -11.72
N GLY A 21 18.33 3.38 -13.02
CA GLY A 21 19.31 3.16 -14.08
C GLY A 21 20.45 4.19 -14.09
N ARG A 22 20.21 5.41 -13.61
CA ARG A 22 21.21 6.47 -13.46
C ARG A 22 21.97 6.39 -12.14
N ASP A 23 21.27 5.99 -11.07
CA ASP A 23 21.83 5.84 -9.73
C ASP A 23 21.38 4.51 -9.10
N PRO A 24 22.24 3.47 -9.18
CA PRO A 24 21.95 2.18 -8.55
C PRO A 24 21.79 2.24 -7.02
N GLY A 25 22.24 3.31 -6.37
CA GLY A 25 22.04 3.54 -4.94
C GLY A 25 20.55 3.67 -4.59
N LEU A 26 19.75 4.24 -5.49
CA LEU A 26 18.29 4.34 -5.32
C LEU A 26 17.60 2.97 -5.20
N ALA A 27 18.10 1.94 -5.87
CA ALA A 27 17.54 0.60 -5.74
C ALA A 27 17.63 0.08 -4.31
N ARG A 28 18.75 0.31 -3.63
CA ARG A 28 18.94 -0.07 -2.22
C ARG A 28 18.01 0.71 -1.30
N THR A 29 17.91 2.02 -1.48
CA THR A 29 16.99 2.87 -0.72
C THR A 29 15.53 2.45 -0.93
N LEU A 30 15.15 2.10 -2.16
CA LEU A 30 13.80 1.64 -2.46
C LEU A 30 13.52 0.22 -1.93
N ALA A 31 14.54 -0.61 -1.78
CA ALA A 31 14.42 -1.94 -1.19
C ALA A 31 14.39 -1.90 0.35
N ASP A 32 14.93 -0.87 0.98
CA ASP A 32 14.99 -0.75 2.43
C ASP A 32 13.60 -0.41 3.01
N PRO A 33 12.95 -1.28 3.82
CA PRO A 33 11.66 -1.01 4.44
C PRO A 33 11.72 0.15 5.45
N PHE A 34 12.91 0.46 5.96
CA PHE A 34 13.15 1.51 6.95
C PHE A 34 13.70 2.81 6.34
N ALA A 35 13.70 2.97 5.02
CA ALA A 35 14.23 4.15 4.34
C ALA A 35 13.60 5.48 4.79
N LEU A 36 12.40 5.45 5.38
CA LEU A 36 11.71 6.63 5.90
C LEU A 36 11.80 6.79 7.42
N THR A 37 12.64 5.99 8.10
CA THR A 37 12.83 6.03 9.57
C THR A 37 14.27 6.37 9.92
N PRO A 38 14.73 7.61 9.71
CA PRO A 38 16.11 7.99 9.94
C PRO A 38 16.51 7.72 11.39
N GLY A 39 17.66 7.07 11.57
CA GLY A 39 18.17 6.71 12.89
C GLY A 39 17.57 5.45 13.52
N PHE A 40 16.66 4.77 12.83
CA PHE A 40 16.10 3.50 13.29
C PHE A 40 16.15 2.44 12.19
N GLN A 41 16.64 1.26 12.53
CA GLN A 41 16.64 0.05 11.72
C GLN A 41 15.99 -1.07 12.53
N GLY A 42 14.85 -1.54 12.07
CA GLY A 42 14.12 -2.64 12.71
C GLY A 42 14.63 -4.03 12.31
N PRO A 43 13.92 -5.10 12.72
CA PRO A 43 14.25 -6.47 12.35
C PRO A 43 14.07 -6.71 10.84
N PRO A 44 14.66 -7.80 10.30
CA PRO A 44 14.38 -8.24 8.93
C PRO A 44 12.89 -8.37 8.68
N GLN A 45 12.42 -7.82 7.56
CA GLN A 45 11.03 -7.90 7.16
C GLN A 45 10.79 -9.09 6.21
N PRO A 46 9.58 -9.67 6.15
CA PRO A 46 9.27 -10.80 5.29
C PRO A 46 9.51 -10.50 3.79
N ASP A 47 9.95 -11.53 3.05
CA ASP A 47 9.94 -11.50 1.58
C ASP A 47 8.53 -11.84 1.07
N ASP A 48 7.86 -10.86 0.49
CA ASP A 48 6.49 -10.95 -0.01
C ASP A 48 6.39 -11.29 -1.52
N GLN A 49 7.51 -11.63 -2.19
CA GLN A 49 7.56 -11.86 -3.64
C GLN A 49 6.99 -13.21 -4.08
N GLY A 50 6.75 -14.13 -3.17
CA GLY A 50 6.27 -15.48 -3.44
C GLY A 50 4.77 -15.70 -3.25
N ALA A 51 4.27 -16.87 -3.70
CA ALA A 51 2.98 -17.39 -3.33
C ALA A 51 3.13 -18.18 -2.02
N THR A 52 2.38 -17.80 -0.98
CA THR A 52 2.45 -18.40 0.36
C THR A 52 1.03 -18.64 0.89
N TYR A 53 0.82 -19.70 1.66
CA TYR A 53 -0.41 -19.91 2.41
C TYR A 53 -0.29 -19.18 3.75
N ASP A 54 -1.25 -18.34 4.02
CA ASP A 54 -1.36 -17.61 5.29
C ASP A 54 -2.46 -18.29 6.12
N SER A 55 -2.05 -18.94 7.21
CA SER A 55 -2.95 -19.66 8.10
C SER A 55 -3.86 -18.74 8.91
N ALA A 56 -3.39 -17.55 9.28
CA ALA A 56 -4.17 -16.57 10.02
C ALA A 56 -5.27 -15.96 9.14
N ALA A 57 -4.99 -15.76 7.84
CA ALA A 57 -5.98 -15.33 6.86
C ALA A 57 -6.82 -16.48 6.29
N GLY A 58 -6.42 -17.75 6.48
CA GLY A 58 -7.07 -18.92 5.87
C GLY A 58 -7.03 -18.89 4.34
N SER A 59 -5.98 -18.34 3.75
CA SER A 59 -5.93 -18.06 2.30
C SER A 59 -4.53 -18.20 1.72
N TRP A 60 -4.45 -18.58 0.47
CA TRP A 60 -3.27 -18.35 -0.34
C TRP A 60 -3.10 -16.86 -0.61
N THR A 61 -1.87 -16.42 -0.60
CA THR A 61 -1.48 -15.01 -0.81
C THR A 61 -0.42 -14.90 -1.89
N GLY A 62 -0.41 -13.77 -2.56
CA GLY A 62 0.62 -13.40 -3.53
C GLY A 62 1.08 -11.96 -3.35
N PRO A 63 2.10 -11.52 -4.11
CA PRO A 63 2.65 -10.18 -3.99
C PRO A 63 1.61 -9.08 -4.17
N PHE A 64 1.74 -8.02 -3.38
CA PHE A 64 0.99 -6.79 -3.56
C PHE A 64 1.93 -5.68 -4.03
N ILE A 65 1.67 -5.12 -5.21
CA ILE A 65 2.58 -4.17 -5.87
C ILE A 65 2.85 -2.90 -5.04
N MET A 66 1.89 -2.50 -4.21
CA MET A 66 2.03 -1.29 -3.37
C MET A 66 2.75 -1.58 -2.05
N ALA A 67 2.98 -2.83 -1.67
CA ALA A 67 3.66 -3.21 -0.43
C ALA A 67 5.01 -2.50 -0.28
N ALA A 68 5.80 -2.44 -1.36
CA ALA A 68 7.10 -1.76 -1.36
C ALA A 68 7.06 -0.27 -0.97
N ILE A 69 5.91 0.39 -1.11
CA ILE A 69 5.70 1.79 -0.72
C ILE A 69 4.99 1.86 0.62
N ASN A 70 3.94 1.07 0.79
CA ASN A 70 3.07 1.12 1.96
C ASN A 70 3.81 0.70 3.23
N THR A 71 4.62 -0.36 3.19
CA THR A 71 5.40 -0.83 4.34
C THR A 71 6.29 0.27 4.91
N LYS A 72 6.94 1.08 4.07
CA LYS A 72 7.75 2.22 4.51
C LYS A 72 6.92 3.27 5.25
N ASN A 73 5.70 3.55 4.78
CA ASN A 73 4.79 4.50 5.42
C ASN A 73 4.27 3.98 6.77
N VAL A 74 4.05 2.66 6.88
CA VAL A 74 3.67 2.03 8.16
C VAL A 74 4.82 2.12 9.16
N HIS A 75 6.05 1.75 8.77
CA HIS A 75 7.23 1.90 9.62
C HIS A 75 7.51 3.37 9.98
N ARG A 76 7.32 4.30 9.03
CA ARG A 76 7.41 5.74 9.32
C ARG A 76 6.38 6.17 10.36
N THR A 77 5.13 5.72 10.25
CA THR A 77 4.07 5.98 11.24
C THR A 77 4.46 5.44 12.61
N HIS A 78 4.94 4.21 12.65
CA HIS A 78 5.40 3.54 13.85
C HIS A 78 6.53 4.32 14.55
N ALA A 79 7.54 4.74 13.80
CA ALA A 79 8.64 5.56 14.32
C ALA A 79 8.18 6.94 14.81
N LEU A 80 7.33 7.65 14.05
CA LEU A 80 6.79 8.95 14.44
C LEU A 80 5.97 8.91 15.73
N ARG A 81 5.40 7.75 16.05
CA ARG A 81 4.62 7.52 17.28
C ARG A 81 5.44 6.93 18.43
N GLY A 82 6.78 6.87 18.31
CA GLY A 82 7.65 6.34 19.36
C GLY A 82 7.60 4.83 19.53
N HIS A 83 7.36 4.09 18.46
CA HIS A 83 7.33 2.60 18.41
C HIS A 83 6.28 1.96 19.33
N PRO A 84 4.98 2.30 19.22
CA PRO A 84 3.95 1.81 20.13
C PRO A 84 3.73 0.29 20.07
N TRP A 85 4.22 -0.38 19.03
CA TRP A 85 4.12 -1.84 18.86
C TRP A 85 5.45 -2.58 19.09
N GLY A 86 6.41 -1.93 19.76
CA GLY A 86 7.75 -2.49 19.99
C GLY A 86 8.75 -2.20 18.87
N THR A 87 10.03 -2.37 19.17
CA THR A 87 11.12 -2.17 18.19
C THR A 87 11.36 -3.38 17.30
N ASP A 88 10.72 -4.49 17.61
CA ASP A 88 10.71 -5.77 16.90
C ASP A 88 9.52 -5.94 15.95
N PHE A 89 8.77 -4.88 15.69
CA PHE A 89 7.58 -4.88 14.84
C PHE A 89 7.89 -5.35 13.40
N ILE A 90 7.13 -6.35 12.96
CA ILE A 90 7.19 -6.93 11.62
C ILE A 90 5.89 -6.59 10.89
N TYR A 91 5.97 -6.20 9.62
CA TYR A 91 4.82 -5.86 8.80
C TYR A 91 5.03 -6.24 7.33
N ASP A 92 4.04 -6.89 6.73
CA ASP A 92 3.98 -7.12 5.29
C ASP A 92 2.56 -6.88 4.73
N GLU A 93 2.46 -6.81 3.40
CA GLU A 93 1.19 -6.67 2.69
C GLU A 93 1.11 -7.65 1.53
N ARG A 94 0.00 -8.36 1.43
CA ARG A 94 -0.19 -9.40 0.42
C ARG A 94 -1.59 -9.37 -0.18
N MET A 95 -1.74 -9.90 -1.38
CA MET A 95 -3.03 -10.08 -2.04
C MET A 95 -3.62 -11.45 -1.67
N LEU A 96 -4.79 -11.47 -1.05
CA LEU A 96 -5.54 -12.69 -0.81
C LEU A 96 -6.03 -13.27 -2.14
N THR A 97 -5.85 -14.56 -2.36
CA THR A 97 -6.23 -15.25 -3.58
C THR A 97 -7.23 -16.38 -3.35
N GLY A 98 -7.64 -16.60 -2.09
CA GLY A 98 -8.58 -17.61 -1.66
C GLY A 98 -7.91 -18.93 -1.27
N ASP A 99 -8.71 -19.84 -0.75
CA ASP A 99 -8.25 -21.12 -0.25
C ASP A 99 -8.15 -22.19 -1.36
N GLY A 100 -7.57 -23.35 -1.00
CA GLY A 100 -7.47 -24.56 -1.79
C GLY A 100 -6.62 -24.45 -3.06
N PRO A 101 -6.67 -25.46 -3.96
CA PRO A 101 -5.84 -25.52 -5.17
C PRO A 101 -6.11 -24.37 -6.15
N GLY A 102 -7.32 -23.81 -6.15
CA GLY A 102 -7.69 -22.65 -6.95
C GLY A 102 -7.00 -21.39 -6.47
N GLY A 103 -6.97 -21.14 -5.15
CA GLY A 103 -6.26 -20.07 -4.51
C GLY A 103 -4.76 -20.14 -4.79
N GLN A 104 -4.18 -21.33 -4.62
CA GLN A 104 -2.77 -21.55 -4.89
C GLN A 104 -2.36 -21.23 -6.34
N ARG A 105 -3.17 -21.66 -7.31
CA ARG A 105 -2.90 -21.35 -8.73
C ARG A 105 -2.94 -19.86 -9.01
N ARG A 106 -3.92 -19.14 -8.44
CA ARG A 106 -4.02 -17.66 -8.56
C ARG A 106 -2.82 -16.97 -7.91
N ALA A 107 -2.42 -17.38 -6.71
CA ALA A 107 -1.25 -16.83 -6.02
C ALA A 107 0.04 -16.99 -6.83
N ARG A 108 0.28 -18.20 -7.35
CA ARG A 108 1.46 -18.48 -8.21
C ARG A 108 1.41 -17.70 -9.53
N GLY A 109 0.22 -17.58 -10.14
CA GLY A 109 0.00 -16.77 -11.32
C GLY A 109 0.34 -15.29 -11.07
N LEU A 110 -0.15 -14.75 -9.96
CA LEU A 110 0.12 -13.37 -9.54
C LEU A 110 1.62 -13.14 -9.31
N ALA A 111 2.29 -14.01 -8.56
CA ALA A 111 3.72 -13.93 -8.31
C ALA A 111 4.55 -13.97 -9.62
N ARG A 112 4.18 -14.89 -10.55
CA ARG A 112 4.83 -14.95 -11.87
C ARG A 112 4.62 -13.67 -12.68
N THR A 113 3.38 -13.18 -12.73
CA THR A 113 3.04 -11.96 -13.49
C THR A 113 3.78 -10.74 -12.92
N THR A 114 3.78 -10.57 -11.60
CA THR A 114 4.50 -9.47 -10.94
C THR A 114 6.00 -9.54 -11.26
N ARG A 115 6.61 -10.71 -11.18
CA ARG A 115 8.04 -10.89 -11.49
C ARG A 115 8.36 -10.53 -12.95
N VAL A 116 7.52 -10.98 -13.89
CA VAL A 116 7.68 -10.66 -15.31
C VAL A 116 7.51 -9.16 -15.56
N GLN A 117 6.50 -8.54 -14.97
CA GLN A 117 6.28 -7.08 -15.09
C GLN A 117 7.46 -6.28 -14.55
N THR A 118 7.98 -6.65 -13.36
CA THR A 118 9.16 -6.01 -12.77
C THR A 118 10.39 -6.14 -13.67
N ALA A 119 10.63 -7.32 -14.23
CA ALA A 119 11.73 -7.56 -15.15
C ALA A 119 11.61 -6.74 -16.43
N LEU A 120 10.41 -6.67 -17.02
CA LEU A 120 10.16 -5.86 -18.22
C LEU A 120 10.34 -4.35 -17.97
N LEU A 121 9.86 -3.86 -16.83
CA LEU A 121 10.04 -2.46 -16.43
C LEU A 121 11.52 -2.14 -16.10
N GLY A 122 12.26 -3.10 -15.59
CA GLY A 122 13.71 -2.98 -15.35
C GLY A 122 14.54 -2.91 -16.64
N PHE A 123 14.09 -3.54 -17.72
CA PHE A 123 14.81 -3.59 -19.01
C PHE A 123 14.42 -2.41 -19.89
N ALA A 124 15.36 -1.47 -20.12
CA ALA A 124 15.10 -0.20 -20.79
C ALA A 124 14.42 -0.32 -22.18
N PRO A 125 14.83 -1.22 -23.10
CA PRO A 125 14.15 -1.38 -24.40
C PRO A 125 12.71 -1.86 -24.27
N ALA A 126 12.43 -2.81 -23.36
CA ALA A 126 11.07 -3.29 -23.13
C ALA A 126 10.20 -2.21 -22.50
N ARG A 127 10.75 -1.43 -21.57
CA ARG A 127 10.08 -0.30 -20.93
C ARG A 127 9.64 0.75 -21.96
N GLU A 128 10.50 1.09 -22.92
CA GLU A 128 10.17 2.05 -24.00
C GLU A 128 9.04 1.50 -24.91
N LEU A 129 9.10 0.22 -25.25
CA LEU A 129 8.03 -0.43 -26.03
C LEU A 129 6.70 -0.42 -25.30
N LEU A 130 6.71 -0.77 -24.01
CA LEU A 130 5.52 -0.72 -23.17
C LEU A 130 4.94 0.69 -23.08
N ARG A 131 5.78 1.70 -22.86
CA ARG A 131 5.38 3.11 -22.82
C ARG A 131 4.69 3.55 -24.10
N ARG A 132 5.17 3.10 -25.24
CA ARG A 132 4.68 3.54 -26.55
C ARG A 132 3.38 2.87 -26.97
N PHE A 133 3.16 1.59 -26.60
CA PHE A 133 2.10 0.78 -27.19
C PHE A 133 1.11 0.17 -26.21
N VAL A 134 1.44 0.06 -24.94
CA VAL A 134 0.67 -0.74 -23.98
C VAL A 134 0.16 0.08 -22.81
N LEU A 135 0.97 0.99 -22.27
CA LEU A 135 0.63 1.70 -21.05
C LEU A 135 -0.29 2.88 -21.30
N PRO A 136 -1.23 3.16 -20.37
CA PRO A 136 -2.09 4.33 -20.48
C PRO A 136 -1.24 5.61 -20.48
N LYS A 137 -1.64 6.57 -21.29
CA LYS A 137 -0.95 7.87 -21.39
C LYS A 137 -1.27 8.75 -20.18
N PRO A 138 -0.42 9.76 -19.89
CA PRO A 138 -0.76 10.79 -18.92
C PRO A 138 -2.13 11.41 -19.21
N GLY A 139 -2.99 11.48 -18.18
CA GLY A 139 -4.38 11.92 -18.33
C GLY A 139 -5.39 10.79 -18.59
N GLU A 140 -4.94 9.61 -18.98
CA GLU A 140 -5.81 8.43 -19.10
C GLU A 140 -5.89 7.70 -17.75
N GLY A 141 -7.04 7.10 -17.49
CA GLY A 141 -7.30 6.36 -16.24
C GLY A 141 -8.64 5.62 -16.31
N PRO A 142 -9.09 5.05 -15.19
CA PRO A 142 -10.36 4.33 -15.15
C PRO A 142 -11.53 5.24 -15.55
N SER A 143 -12.48 4.67 -16.28
CA SER A 143 -13.71 5.35 -16.69
C SER A 143 -14.53 5.79 -15.46
N GLN A 144 -15.47 6.72 -15.66
CA GLN A 144 -16.38 7.16 -14.60
C GLN A 144 -17.10 5.96 -13.95
N ARG A 145 -17.59 5.02 -14.76
CA ARG A 145 -18.27 3.81 -14.27
C ARG A 145 -17.36 2.95 -13.42
N GLU A 146 -16.11 2.73 -13.83
CA GLU A 146 -15.12 1.95 -13.06
C GLU A 146 -14.80 2.63 -11.73
N ARG A 147 -14.68 3.95 -11.70
CA ARG A 147 -14.48 4.73 -10.46
C ARG A 147 -15.67 4.62 -9.52
N ASP A 148 -16.88 4.67 -10.04
CA ASP A 148 -18.11 4.64 -9.24
C ASP A 148 -18.50 3.24 -8.77
N THR A 149 -18.14 2.18 -9.51
CA THR A 149 -18.44 0.79 -9.17
C THR A 149 -17.23 0.01 -8.60
N GLY A 150 -16.08 0.65 -8.52
CA GLY A 150 -14.90 0.10 -7.89
C GLY A 150 -15.12 -0.09 -6.40
N ARG A 151 -14.30 -0.95 -5.78
CA ARG A 151 -14.28 -1.14 -4.33
C ARG A 151 -12.96 -1.79 -3.92
N PHE A 152 -12.64 -1.69 -2.65
CA PHE A 152 -11.54 -2.41 -2.04
C PHE A 152 -11.91 -2.90 -0.66
N ASP A 153 -11.29 -4.01 -0.29
CA ASP A 153 -11.41 -4.63 1.02
C ASP A 153 -9.99 -4.93 1.50
N LEU A 154 -9.64 -4.50 2.70
CA LEU A 154 -8.36 -4.75 3.36
C LEU A 154 -8.62 -5.50 4.64
N LEU A 155 -7.99 -6.66 4.80
CA LEU A 155 -7.95 -7.41 6.05
C LEU A 155 -6.62 -7.13 6.75
N PHE A 156 -6.67 -6.69 7.97
CA PHE A 156 -5.52 -6.54 8.85
C PHE A 156 -5.54 -7.66 9.88
N ILE A 157 -4.41 -8.33 10.05
CA ILE A 157 -4.22 -9.34 11.09
C ILE A 157 -3.00 -8.92 11.90
N GLY A 158 -3.21 -8.64 13.16
CA GLY A 158 -2.15 -8.35 14.13
C GLY A 158 -1.99 -9.52 15.08
N GLU A 159 -0.74 -9.96 15.27
CA GLU A 159 -0.39 -11.02 16.21
C GLU A 159 0.60 -10.47 17.24
N THR A 160 0.39 -10.78 18.49
CA THR A 160 1.31 -10.41 19.59
C THR A 160 2.21 -11.59 19.95
N ALA A 161 3.36 -11.32 20.57
CA ALA A 161 4.31 -12.35 20.98
C ALA A 161 3.72 -13.39 21.96
N ASP A 162 2.68 -13.02 22.70
CA ASP A 162 1.93 -13.93 23.60
C ASP A 162 0.79 -14.70 22.88
N GLY A 163 0.72 -14.61 21.53
CA GLY A 163 -0.20 -15.38 20.69
C GLY A 163 -1.62 -14.82 20.58
N ARG A 164 -1.88 -13.61 21.08
CA ARG A 164 -3.18 -12.95 20.84
C ARG A 164 -3.24 -12.43 19.41
N THR A 165 -4.39 -12.62 18.78
CA THR A 165 -4.65 -12.16 17.41
C THR A 165 -5.78 -11.14 17.43
N LEU A 166 -5.62 -10.08 16.64
CA LEU A 166 -6.65 -9.10 16.35
C LEU A 166 -6.87 -9.04 14.85
N ARG A 167 -8.12 -9.05 14.43
CA ARG A 167 -8.50 -8.87 13.03
C ARG A 167 -9.26 -7.55 12.86
N ALA A 168 -8.94 -6.82 11.82
CA ALA A 168 -9.68 -5.61 11.45
C ALA A 168 -9.89 -5.56 9.94
N VAL A 169 -11.01 -4.98 9.52
CA VAL A 169 -11.35 -4.84 8.10
C VAL A 169 -11.57 -3.37 7.78
N VAL A 170 -11.00 -2.95 6.67
CA VAL A 170 -11.27 -1.63 6.10
C VAL A 170 -11.78 -1.80 4.68
N THR A 171 -12.95 -1.20 4.40
CA THR A 171 -13.54 -1.24 3.05
C THR A 171 -13.74 0.16 2.50
N GLY A 172 -13.75 0.27 1.18
CA GLY A 172 -14.10 1.50 0.49
C GLY A 172 -15.09 1.25 -0.64
N ASP A 173 -16.07 2.14 -0.75
CA ASP A 173 -17.23 2.05 -1.65
C ASP A 173 -16.94 2.42 -3.11
N ARG A 174 -15.70 2.83 -3.42
CA ARG A 174 -15.27 3.28 -4.75
C ARG A 174 -13.91 2.72 -5.10
N ASP A 175 -13.51 2.91 -6.35
CA ASP A 175 -12.20 2.59 -6.88
C ASP A 175 -11.07 3.17 -6.00
N PRO A 176 -10.09 2.34 -5.58
CA PRO A 176 -8.99 2.80 -4.72
C PRO A 176 -8.00 3.72 -5.42
N GLY A 177 -7.97 3.75 -6.76
CA GLY A 177 -7.04 4.57 -7.52
C GLY A 177 -7.40 6.05 -7.53
N TYR A 178 -8.68 6.35 -7.74
CA TYR A 178 -9.18 7.73 -7.85
C TYR A 178 -10.45 7.98 -7.05
N GLY A 179 -11.44 7.09 -7.15
CA GLY A 179 -12.75 7.31 -6.55
C GLY A 179 -12.70 7.51 -5.05
N SER A 180 -12.11 6.58 -4.31
CA SER A 180 -11.90 6.69 -2.87
C SER A 180 -10.75 7.62 -2.52
N THR A 181 -9.63 7.57 -3.26
CA THR A 181 -8.44 8.36 -2.94
C THR A 181 -8.70 9.86 -3.02
N SER A 182 -9.50 10.34 -3.97
CA SER A 182 -9.86 11.77 -4.04
C SER A 182 -10.65 12.23 -2.82
N LYS A 183 -11.58 11.42 -2.33
CA LYS A 183 -12.31 11.69 -1.09
C LYS A 183 -11.39 11.66 0.13
N MET A 184 -10.56 10.61 0.24
CA MET A 184 -9.63 10.45 1.35
C MET A 184 -8.66 11.61 1.47
N ILE A 185 -8.06 12.08 0.37
CA ILE A 185 -7.10 13.19 0.43
C ILE A 185 -7.79 14.52 0.76
N SER A 186 -8.99 14.75 0.23
CA SER A 186 -9.78 15.95 0.55
C SER A 186 -10.15 15.98 2.03
N GLU A 187 -10.67 14.87 2.57
CA GLU A 187 -11.02 14.78 3.99
C GLU A 187 -9.79 14.80 4.90
N SER A 188 -8.64 14.29 4.45
CA SER A 188 -7.38 14.42 5.19
C SER A 188 -6.92 15.87 5.28
N ALA A 189 -7.02 16.64 4.18
CA ALA A 189 -6.67 18.05 4.18
C ALA A 189 -7.58 18.86 5.13
N LEU A 190 -8.88 18.60 5.08
CA LEU A 190 -9.85 19.24 5.98
C LEU A 190 -9.63 18.82 7.45
N CYS A 191 -9.35 17.55 7.71
CA CYS A 191 -9.01 17.05 9.05
C CYS A 191 -7.80 17.78 9.63
N LEU A 192 -6.76 17.95 8.81
CA LEU A 192 -5.53 18.62 9.22
C LEU A 192 -5.78 20.10 9.61
N VAL A 193 -6.67 20.77 8.89
CA VAL A 193 -6.97 22.20 9.14
C VAL A 193 -7.95 22.38 10.30
N GLU A 194 -8.95 21.52 10.42
CA GLU A 194 -10.07 21.71 11.34
C GLU A 194 -9.91 20.99 12.68
N GLN A 195 -9.16 19.89 12.72
CA GLN A 195 -9.18 18.95 13.86
C GLN A 195 -7.79 18.63 14.45
N VAL A 196 -6.72 19.13 13.84
CA VAL A 196 -5.36 18.87 14.33
C VAL A 196 -4.78 20.13 14.99
N ASP A 197 -4.42 19.99 16.25
CA ASP A 197 -3.72 21.06 16.99
C ASP A 197 -2.22 21.02 16.65
N ARG A 198 -1.65 22.20 16.31
CA ARG A 198 -0.22 22.36 16.04
C ARG A 198 0.67 22.04 17.23
N SER A 199 0.16 22.10 18.45
CA SER A 199 0.92 21.72 19.65
C SER A 199 1.13 20.20 19.72
N MET A 200 0.20 19.39 19.16
CA MET A 200 0.31 17.95 19.12
C MET A 200 0.99 17.45 17.84
N THR A 201 0.81 18.16 16.73
CA THR A 201 1.43 17.82 15.44
C THR A 201 2.17 19.06 14.92
N PRO A 202 3.40 19.30 15.37
CA PRO A 202 4.20 20.43 14.91
C PRO A 202 4.53 20.33 13.42
N GLY A 203 5.01 21.42 12.82
CA GLY A 203 5.43 21.46 11.43
C GLY A 203 6.44 20.37 11.11
N GLY A 204 6.32 19.77 9.90
CA GLY A 204 7.19 18.68 9.46
C GLY A 204 6.53 17.78 8.44
N VAL A 205 7.18 16.64 8.14
CA VAL A 205 6.67 15.60 7.23
C VAL A 205 6.11 14.45 8.06
N TRP A 206 4.80 14.35 8.06
CA TRP A 206 4.03 13.37 8.83
C TRP A 206 3.29 12.39 7.91
N THR A 207 3.10 11.16 8.36
CA THR A 207 2.12 10.26 7.75
C THR A 207 0.72 10.62 8.25
N PRO A 208 -0.34 10.39 7.46
CA PRO A 208 -1.71 10.71 7.87
C PRO A 208 -2.13 10.12 9.21
N ALA A 209 -1.78 8.85 9.46
CA ALA A 209 -2.12 8.18 10.71
C ALA A 209 -1.36 8.76 11.91
N ALA A 210 -0.09 9.17 11.75
CA ALA A 210 0.67 9.79 12.81
C ALA A 210 0.20 11.21 13.11
N ALA A 211 -0.20 11.98 12.08
CA ALA A 211 -0.65 13.36 12.22
C ALA A 211 -2.06 13.49 12.79
N MET A 212 -2.99 12.64 12.33
CA MET A 212 -4.42 12.84 12.52
C MET A 212 -5.11 11.71 13.33
N GLY A 213 -4.49 10.51 13.40
CA GLY A 213 -4.98 9.40 14.21
C GLY A 213 -6.47 9.08 13.98
N LEU A 214 -7.20 8.88 15.09
CA LEU A 214 -8.62 8.51 15.07
C LEU A 214 -9.55 9.63 14.57
N ALA A 215 -9.12 10.89 14.58
CA ALA A 215 -9.90 11.98 14.00
C ALA A 215 -10.10 11.75 12.51
N LEU A 216 -9.03 11.36 11.81
CA LEU A 216 -9.12 11.01 10.39
C LEU A 216 -10.01 9.78 10.16
N VAL A 217 -9.88 8.73 10.96
CA VAL A 217 -10.72 7.51 10.82
C VAL A 217 -12.21 7.86 10.87
N ARG A 218 -12.64 8.61 11.89
CA ARG A 218 -14.05 9.04 12.02
C ARG A 218 -14.51 9.84 10.80
N ARG A 219 -13.70 10.77 10.35
CA ARG A 219 -14.02 11.62 9.20
C ARG A 219 -14.14 10.81 7.89
N LEU A 220 -13.26 9.84 7.70
CA LEU A 220 -13.31 8.96 6.53
C LEU A 220 -14.55 8.07 6.53
N GLN A 221 -14.99 7.59 7.70
CA GLN A 221 -16.24 6.84 7.84
C GLN A 221 -17.46 7.72 7.50
N GLU A 222 -17.51 8.92 8.04
CA GLU A 222 -18.65 9.81 7.90
C GLU A 222 -18.79 10.42 6.49
N ARG A 223 -17.66 10.67 5.80
CA ARG A 223 -17.65 11.54 4.61
C ARG A 223 -16.99 10.95 3.37
N ALA A 224 -16.16 9.94 3.52
CA ALA A 224 -15.41 9.37 2.41
C ALA A 224 -15.91 8.00 1.94
N GLY A 225 -16.94 7.43 2.59
CA GLY A 225 -17.49 6.12 2.23
C GLY A 225 -16.58 4.95 2.61
N LEU A 226 -15.75 5.11 3.64
CA LEU A 226 -14.95 4.03 4.21
C LEU A 226 -15.67 3.41 5.41
N SER A 227 -15.41 2.12 5.62
CA SER A 227 -15.82 1.40 6.83
C SER A 227 -14.57 0.85 7.53
N PHE A 228 -14.53 0.94 8.83
CA PHE A 228 -13.50 0.36 9.69
C PHE A 228 -14.19 -0.49 10.75
N SER A 229 -13.87 -1.76 10.82
CA SER A 229 -14.44 -2.70 11.80
C SER A 229 -13.36 -3.61 12.37
N ILE A 230 -13.55 -3.99 13.62
CA ILE A 230 -12.80 -5.08 14.25
C ILE A 230 -13.65 -6.33 14.11
N GLU A 231 -13.05 -7.44 13.71
CA GLU A 231 -13.68 -8.76 13.67
C GLU A 231 -13.34 -9.49 14.96
N ASP A 232 -14.36 -10.06 15.61
CA ASP A 232 -14.24 -10.91 16.81
C ASP A 232 -13.76 -12.32 16.44
#